data_8a60fa0c48c44d2f1d7460c2b6840180
#
_entry.id   8a60fa0c48c44d2f1d7460c2b6840180
#
_cell.length_a   1.000
_cell.length_b   1.000
_cell.length_c   1.000
_cell.angle_alpha   90.00
_cell.angle_beta   90.00
_cell.angle_gamma   90.00
#
_symmetry.space_group_name_H-M   'P 1'
#
loop_
_entity.id
_entity.type
_entity.pdbx_description
1 polymer ?
#
loop_
_entity_poly.entity_id
_entity_poly.type
_entity_poly.pdbx_seq_one_letter_code
_entity_poly.pdbx_strand_id
1 'polypeptide(L)'
;MKKTILLTLLAVLLTDCRESLEDRAAREAETYTEQTCPYRMDEFTTLQAVKFDKATHTFTNEYTLRGDADRELSEAEKENIRTALEKSLQNDTKQRVYREAGYSYRYVYYSESAPKTIIFEATFN
;
A
#
# COMPACT_ATOMS: atom_id res chain seq x y z
N MET A 1 7.49 -25.76 43.84
CA MET A 1 6.66 -26.38 42.76
C MET A 1 5.62 -25.43 42.19
N LYS A 2 4.97 -24.58 43.00
CA LYS A 2 3.97 -23.61 42.48
C LYS A 2 4.58 -22.48 41.62
N LYS A 3 5.86 -22.18 41.79
CA LYS A 3 6.54 -21.11 41.03
C LYS A 3 6.88 -21.46 39.60
N THR A 4 7.01 -22.77 39.28
CA THR A 4 7.36 -23.25 37.93
C THR A 4 6.16 -23.21 37.00
N ILE A 5 4.93 -23.38 37.50
CA ILE A 5 3.68 -23.35 36.73
C ILE A 5 3.34 -21.92 36.32
N LEU A 6 3.68 -20.93 37.15
CA LEU A 6 3.42 -19.51 36.88
C LEU A 6 4.31 -18.98 35.75
N LEU A 7 5.54 -19.45 35.65
CA LEU A 7 6.48 -19.06 34.60
C LEU A 7 6.05 -19.58 33.22
N THR A 8 5.46 -20.78 33.16
CA THR A 8 4.99 -21.39 31.91
C THR A 8 3.76 -20.67 31.36
N LEU A 9 2.88 -20.19 32.23
CA LEU A 9 1.68 -19.45 31.86
C LEU A 9 2.03 -18.06 31.26
N LEU A 10 3.07 -17.43 31.79
CA LEU A 10 3.51 -16.11 31.32
C LEU A 10 4.12 -16.19 29.91
N ALA A 11 4.82 -17.27 29.58
CA ALA A 11 5.39 -17.48 28.27
C ALA A 11 4.33 -17.67 27.17
N VAL A 12 3.20 -18.31 27.50
CA VAL A 12 2.07 -18.52 26.57
C VAL A 12 1.35 -17.20 26.28
N LEU A 13 1.22 -16.32 27.28
CA LEU A 13 0.57 -15.02 27.12
C LEU A 13 1.37 -14.06 26.20
N LEU A 14 2.69 -14.18 26.18
CA LEU A 14 3.57 -13.37 25.33
C LEU A 14 3.51 -13.79 23.85
N THR A 15 3.17 -15.04 23.55
CA THR A 15 3.06 -15.54 22.18
C THR A 15 1.74 -15.15 21.50
N ASP A 16 0.69 -14.93 22.27
CA ASP A 16 -0.65 -14.59 21.75
C ASP A 16 -0.81 -13.11 21.36
N CYS A 17 0.20 -12.26 21.68
CA CYS A 17 0.16 -10.82 21.43
C CYS A 17 0.80 -10.40 20.11
N ARG A 18 1.26 -11.34 19.28
CA ARG A 18 1.90 -11.02 17.99
C ARG A 18 0.89 -10.92 16.88
N GLU A 19 0.86 -9.73 16.28
CA GLU A 19 0.11 -9.46 15.08
C GLU A 19 0.75 -10.19 13.89
N SER A 20 -0.05 -10.82 13.02
CA SER A 20 0.45 -11.40 11.78
C SER A 20 0.88 -10.30 10.81
N LEU A 21 1.73 -10.64 9.83
CA LEU A 21 2.16 -9.68 8.82
C LEU A 21 0.98 -9.14 8.01
N GLU A 22 0.01 -10.02 7.67
CA GLU A 22 -1.23 -9.62 6.96
C GLU A 22 -2.07 -8.65 7.77
N ASP A 23 -2.24 -8.89 9.07
CA ASP A 23 -3.01 -8.01 9.93
C ASP A 23 -2.32 -6.67 10.10
N ARG A 24 -1.00 -6.68 10.20
CA ARG A 24 -0.19 -5.47 10.25
C ARG A 24 -0.34 -4.66 8.96
N ALA A 25 -0.25 -5.32 7.80
CA ALA A 25 -0.43 -4.68 6.50
C ALA A 25 -1.81 -4.03 6.37
N ALA A 26 -2.86 -4.76 6.75
CA ALA A 26 -4.23 -4.25 6.72
C ALA A 26 -4.40 -3.04 7.64
N ARG A 27 -3.86 -3.13 8.86
CA ARG A 27 -3.92 -2.04 9.84
C ARG A 27 -3.15 -0.80 9.36
N GLU A 28 -1.95 -0.98 8.84
CA GLU A 28 -1.13 0.14 8.33
C GLU A 28 -1.81 0.85 7.16
N ALA A 29 -2.40 0.09 6.22
CA ALA A 29 -3.13 0.66 5.08
C ALA A 29 -4.35 1.47 5.54
N GLU A 30 -5.14 0.92 6.45
CA GLU A 30 -6.31 1.58 7.00
C GLU A 30 -5.93 2.84 7.77
N THR A 31 -4.94 2.75 8.64
CA THR A 31 -4.45 3.88 9.45
C THR A 31 -3.91 5.00 8.55
N TYR A 32 -3.12 4.65 7.55
CA TYR A 32 -2.58 5.64 6.62
C TYR A 32 -3.69 6.36 5.87
N THR A 33 -4.68 5.62 5.40
CA THR A 33 -5.83 6.18 4.69
C THR A 33 -6.62 7.12 5.58
N GLU A 34 -6.93 6.72 6.81
CA GLU A 34 -7.70 7.54 7.75
C GLU A 34 -6.97 8.80 8.20
N GLN A 35 -5.66 8.69 8.44
CA GLN A 35 -4.88 9.79 9.03
C GLN A 35 -4.26 10.73 7.98
N THR A 36 -3.97 10.23 6.77
CA THR A 36 -3.19 10.97 5.79
C THR A 36 -3.96 11.27 4.51
N CYS A 37 -4.84 10.37 4.08
CA CYS A 37 -5.57 10.57 2.82
C CYS A 37 -6.85 11.41 3.03
N PRO A 38 -7.29 12.18 2.02
CA PRO A 38 -6.59 12.37 0.74
C PRO A 38 -5.30 13.19 0.90
N TYR A 39 -4.25 12.77 0.23
CA TYR A 39 -2.95 13.43 0.29
C TYR A 39 -2.55 13.97 -1.08
N ARG A 40 -2.39 15.29 -1.16
CA ARG A 40 -2.00 15.95 -2.40
C ARG A 40 -0.49 15.84 -2.59
N MET A 41 -0.10 15.01 -3.57
CA MET A 41 1.31 14.73 -3.84
C MET A 41 1.98 15.83 -4.64
N ASP A 42 1.25 16.36 -5.63
CA ASP A 42 1.67 17.48 -6.46
C ASP A 42 0.43 18.20 -7.01
N GLU A 43 0.62 19.15 -7.93
CA GLU A 43 -0.45 19.95 -8.51
C GLU A 43 -1.53 19.12 -9.19
N PHE A 44 -1.17 17.95 -9.76
CA PHE A 44 -2.04 17.14 -10.59
C PHE A 44 -2.46 15.82 -9.95
N THR A 45 -1.80 15.40 -8.87
CA THR A 45 -1.95 14.03 -8.33
C THR A 45 -2.34 14.06 -6.86
N THR A 46 -3.40 13.35 -6.53
CA THR A 46 -3.85 13.14 -5.16
C THR A 46 -3.92 11.65 -4.85
N LEU A 47 -3.30 11.22 -3.74
CA LEU A 47 -3.46 9.87 -3.22
C LEU A 47 -4.75 9.83 -2.40
N GLN A 48 -5.74 9.07 -2.87
CA GLN A 48 -7.06 9.00 -2.25
C GLN A 48 -7.15 7.95 -1.15
N ALA A 49 -6.50 6.82 -1.36
CA ALA A 49 -6.56 5.73 -0.40
C ALA A 49 -5.43 4.72 -0.63
N VAL A 50 -5.06 4.04 0.44
CA VAL A 50 -4.22 2.83 0.40
C VAL A 50 -5.05 1.69 0.97
N LYS A 51 -5.21 0.61 0.22
CA LYS A 51 -5.99 -0.56 0.58
C LYS A 51 -5.11 -1.79 0.60
N PHE A 52 -5.47 -2.76 1.43
CA PHE A 52 -4.78 -4.04 1.47
C PHE A 52 -5.77 -5.19 1.34
N ASP A 53 -5.51 -6.07 0.37
CA ASP A 53 -6.30 -7.30 0.17
C ASP A 53 -5.53 -8.47 0.77
N LYS A 54 -6.07 -9.05 1.84
CA LYS A 54 -5.48 -10.19 2.52
C LYS A 54 -5.46 -11.46 1.67
N ALA A 55 -6.44 -11.63 0.79
CA ALA A 55 -6.55 -12.83 -0.04
C ALA A 55 -5.41 -12.92 -1.06
N THR A 56 -5.00 -11.78 -1.61
CA THR A 56 -3.96 -11.71 -2.64
C THR A 56 -2.64 -11.13 -2.13
N HIS A 57 -2.58 -10.71 -0.86
CA HIS A 57 -1.44 -10.00 -0.27
C HIS A 57 -1.02 -8.79 -1.12
N THR A 58 -2.00 -7.98 -1.54
CA THR A 58 -1.77 -6.85 -2.43
C THR A 58 -2.15 -5.53 -1.78
N PHE A 59 -1.20 -4.60 -1.73
CA PHE A 59 -1.46 -3.20 -1.44
C PHE A 59 -1.90 -2.51 -2.72
N THR A 60 -2.98 -1.73 -2.65
CA THR A 60 -3.44 -0.90 -3.77
C THR A 60 -3.42 0.55 -3.36
N ASN A 61 -2.64 1.35 -4.09
CA ASN A 61 -2.63 2.81 -3.95
C ASN A 61 -3.55 3.39 -5.03
N GLU A 62 -4.57 4.11 -4.62
CA GLU A 62 -5.55 4.73 -5.51
C GLU A 62 -5.30 6.22 -5.59
N TYR A 63 -4.98 6.69 -6.80
CA TYR A 63 -4.71 8.10 -7.10
C TYR A 63 -5.79 8.68 -8.00
N THR A 64 -5.92 10.01 -7.94
CA THR A 64 -6.73 10.78 -8.88
C THR A 64 -5.83 11.78 -9.59
N LEU A 65 -5.93 11.84 -10.91
CA LEU A 65 -5.25 12.83 -11.75
C LEU A 65 -6.23 13.93 -12.16
N ARG A 66 -5.78 15.17 -12.07
CA ARG A 66 -6.60 16.34 -12.39
C ARG A 66 -5.86 17.31 -13.30
N GLY A 67 -6.62 18.29 -13.82
CA GLY A 67 -6.06 19.34 -14.67
C GLY A 67 -5.40 18.77 -15.93
N ASP A 68 -4.21 19.26 -16.22
CA ASP A 68 -3.47 18.87 -17.43
C ASP A 68 -3.02 17.40 -17.44
N ALA A 69 -3.02 16.73 -16.29
CA ALA A 69 -2.70 15.30 -16.19
C ALA A 69 -3.94 14.40 -16.36
N ASP A 70 -5.13 14.97 -16.34
CA ASP A 70 -6.39 14.24 -16.51
C ASP A 70 -6.67 14.02 -17.99
N ARG A 71 -5.92 13.11 -18.60
CA ARG A 71 -5.99 12.79 -20.02
C ARG A 71 -5.42 11.41 -20.29
N GLU A 72 -5.63 10.90 -21.47
CA GLU A 72 -4.96 9.69 -21.94
C GLU A 72 -3.45 9.94 -22.03
N LEU A 73 -2.65 8.98 -21.50
CA LEU A 73 -1.21 9.04 -21.51
C LEU A 73 -0.64 8.28 -22.72
N SER A 74 0.47 8.77 -23.25
CA SER A 74 1.23 8.06 -24.27
C SER A 74 1.93 6.83 -23.65
N GLU A 75 2.34 5.88 -24.48
CA GLU A 75 3.09 4.71 -24.00
C GLU A 75 4.42 5.10 -23.34
N ALA A 76 5.09 6.13 -23.85
CA ALA A 76 6.32 6.65 -23.26
C ALA A 76 6.08 7.24 -21.87
N GLU A 77 4.99 7.99 -21.69
CA GLU A 77 4.61 8.55 -20.39
C GLU A 77 4.29 7.44 -19.39
N LYS A 78 3.55 6.42 -19.82
CA LYS A 78 3.21 5.26 -18.98
C LYS A 78 4.47 4.52 -18.53
N GLU A 79 5.42 4.33 -19.41
CA GLU A 79 6.69 3.66 -19.08
C GLU A 79 7.52 4.47 -18.10
N ASN A 80 7.55 5.79 -18.24
CA ASN A 80 8.23 6.67 -17.31
C ASN A 80 7.62 6.59 -15.90
N ILE A 81 6.29 6.56 -15.81
CA ILE A 81 5.58 6.42 -14.54
C ILE A 81 5.89 5.05 -13.91
N ARG A 82 5.83 3.99 -14.71
CA ARG A 82 6.13 2.63 -14.24
C ARG A 82 7.52 2.54 -13.64
N THR A 83 8.52 3.06 -14.34
CA THR A 83 9.91 3.06 -13.89
C THR A 83 10.09 3.86 -12.60
N ALA A 84 9.46 5.03 -12.50
CA ALA A 84 9.53 5.86 -11.30
C ALA A 84 8.88 5.18 -10.10
N LEU A 85 7.73 4.54 -10.28
CA LEU A 85 7.03 3.80 -9.22
C LEU A 85 7.85 2.62 -8.72
N GLU A 86 8.40 1.84 -9.63
CA GLU A 86 9.24 0.69 -9.29
C GLU A 86 10.45 1.11 -8.48
N LYS A 87 11.14 2.16 -8.91
CA LYS A 87 12.30 2.71 -8.21
C LYS A 87 11.93 3.22 -6.82
N SER A 88 10.83 3.95 -6.71
CA SER A 88 10.32 4.47 -5.45
C SER A 88 10.00 3.33 -4.47
N LEU A 89 9.35 2.28 -4.96
CA LEU A 89 9.03 1.11 -4.15
C LEU A 89 10.29 0.39 -3.67
N GLN A 90 11.27 0.19 -4.53
CA GLN A 90 12.54 -0.46 -4.19
C GLN A 90 13.33 0.33 -3.14
N ASN A 91 13.21 1.65 -3.14
CA ASN A 91 13.92 2.53 -2.21
C ASN A 91 13.16 2.79 -0.92
N ASP A 92 11.91 2.35 -0.80
CA ASP A 92 11.11 2.53 0.40
C ASP A 92 11.43 1.42 1.41
N THR A 93 12.24 1.75 2.41
CA THR A 93 12.67 0.80 3.44
C THR A 93 11.51 0.31 4.31
N LYS A 94 10.44 1.09 4.45
CA LYS A 94 9.25 0.69 5.22
C LYS A 94 8.49 -0.46 4.58
N GLN A 95 8.59 -0.59 3.25
CA GLN A 95 7.92 -1.64 2.50
C GLN A 95 8.75 -2.91 2.34
N ARG A 96 9.99 -2.88 2.78
CA ARG A 96 10.94 -3.98 2.61
C ARG A 96 10.45 -5.30 3.21
N VAL A 97 9.88 -5.26 4.41
CA VAL A 97 9.37 -6.46 5.09
C VAL A 97 8.28 -7.15 4.26
N TYR A 98 7.42 -6.36 3.63
CA TYR A 98 6.34 -6.89 2.78
C TYR A 98 6.86 -7.42 1.45
N ARG A 99 7.79 -6.68 0.82
CA ARG A 99 8.40 -7.12 -0.44
C ARG A 99 9.16 -8.43 -0.28
N GLU A 100 9.91 -8.59 0.80
CA GLU A 100 10.62 -9.82 1.11
C GLU A 100 9.67 -10.99 1.38
N ALA A 101 8.47 -10.70 1.88
CA ALA A 101 7.42 -11.69 2.08
C ALA A 101 6.64 -12.05 0.79
N GLY A 102 6.97 -11.40 -0.34
CA GLY A 102 6.34 -11.67 -1.62
C GLY A 102 5.02 -10.95 -1.86
N TYR A 103 4.74 -9.88 -1.12
CA TYR A 103 3.53 -9.07 -1.30
C TYR A 103 3.60 -8.27 -2.58
N SER A 104 2.43 -7.99 -3.17
CA SER A 104 2.29 -7.23 -4.41
C SER A 104 1.85 -5.80 -4.16
N TYR A 105 2.20 -4.92 -5.08
CA TYR A 105 1.85 -3.51 -5.03
C TYR A 105 1.19 -3.09 -6.33
N ARG A 106 -0.05 -2.61 -6.23
CA ARG A 106 -0.85 -2.13 -7.36
C ARG A 106 -1.04 -0.63 -7.23
N TYR A 107 -0.78 0.09 -8.31
CA TYR A 107 -0.95 1.54 -8.40
C TYR A 107 -2.00 1.84 -9.46
N VAL A 108 -3.06 2.55 -9.09
CA VAL A 108 -4.17 2.87 -10.00
C VAL A 108 -4.39 4.37 -10.00
N TYR A 109 -4.39 4.96 -11.19
CA TYR A 109 -4.63 6.38 -11.39
C TYR A 109 -5.95 6.57 -12.10
N TYR A 110 -6.90 7.22 -11.43
CA TYR A 110 -8.23 7.52 -11.95
C TYR A 110 -8.30 8.95 -12.45
N SER A 111 -9.21 9.19 -13.38
CA SER A 111 -9.55 10.54 -13.87
C SER A 111 -10.43 11.26 -12.85
N GLU A 112 -10.11 12.53 -12.54
CA GLU A 112 -10.98 13.35 -11.70
C GLU A 112 -12.31 13.67 -12.41
N SER A 113 -12.25 14.00 -13.70
CA SER A 113 -13.45 14.35 -14.48
C SER A 113 -14.32 13.15 -14.81
N ALA A 114 -13.75 11.95 -14.86
CA ALA A 114 -14.46 10.69 -15.10
C ALA A 114 -14.00 9.66 -14.06
N PRO A 115 -14.52 9.68 -12.82
CA PRO A 115 -13.95 8.97 -11.67
C PRO A 115 -13.85 7.45 -11.79
N LYS A 116 -14.58 6.84 -12.72
CA LYS A 116 -14.51 5.39 -12.98
C LYS A 116 -13.50 5.02 -14.06
N THR A 117 -12.90 6.01 -14.73
CA THR A 117 -11.94 5.79 -15.81
C THR A 117 -10.54 5.66 -15.22
N ILE A 118 -9.88 4.54 -15.54
CA ILE A 118 -8.49 4.30 -15.19
C ILE A 118 -7.61 4.89 -16.30
N ILE A 119 -6.74 5.84 -15.92
CA ILE A 119 -5.77 6.45 -16.83
C ILE A 119 -4.52 5.59 -16.93
N PHE A 120 -4.08 5.05 -15.80
CA PHE A 120 -2.88 4.21 -15.71
C PHE A 120 -2.99 3.23 -14.57
N GLU A 121 -2.43 2.04 -14.76
CA GLU A 121 -2.38 1.00 -13.75
C GLU A 121 -1.08 0.20 -13.90
N ALA A 122 -0.43 -0.11 -12.77
CA ALA A 122 0.75 -0.96 -12.74
C ALA A 122 0.75 -1.81 -11.47
N THR A 123 1.24 -3.05 -11.59
CA THR A 123 1.39 -3.96 -10.46
C THR A 123 2.82 -4.49 -10.43
N PHE A 124 3.42 -4.49 -9.24
CA PHE A 124 4.77 -5.00 -8.98
C PHE A 124 4.70 -6.10 -7.93
N ASN A 125 5.46 -7.15 -8.14
CA ASN A 125 5.56 -8.28 -7.21
C ASN A 125 6.91 -8.29 -6.49
#